data_377ab16cf335ffcd1f89c4e5056d6c31
#
_entry.id   377ab16cf335ffcd1f89c4e5056d6c31
#
_cell.length_a   1.000
_cell.length_b   1.000
_cell.length_c   1.000
_cell.angle_alpha   90.00
_cell.angle_beta   90.00
_cell.angle_gamma   90.00
#
_symmetry.space_group_name_H-M   'P 1'
#
loop_
_entity.id
_entity.type
_entity.pdbx_description
1 polymer ?
#
loop_
_entity_poly.entity_id
_entity_poly.type
_entity_poly.pdbx_seq_one_letter_code
_entity_poly.pdbx_strand_id
1 'polypeptide(L)' 'MLNVEKVFNLFLAHGVDFFTGVPDSLLKNICAYITDHASAGKHIIAANEGTAVGIAAGYYMASGKLPLVY' A
#
# COMPACT_ATOMS: atom_id res chain seq x y z
N MET A 1 -20.51 -4.17 -3.91
CA MET A 1 -19.58 -3.85 -2.83
C MET A 1 -18.18 -4.29 -3.22
N LEU A 2 -17.18 -3.50 -2.92
CA LEU A 2 -15.78 -3.82 -3.21
C LEU A 2 -15.29 -4.98 -2.34
N ASN A 3 -14.72 -6.01 -2.95
CA ASN A 3 -14.11 -7.12 -2.23
C ASN A 3 -12.63 -6.82 -2.04
N VAL A 4 -12.25 -6.40 -0.84
CA VAL A 4 -10.88 -5.97 -0.55
C VAL A 4 -9.86 -7.10 -0.70
N GLU A 5 -10.24 -8.35 -0.41
CA GLU A 5 -9.35 -9.50 -0.60
C GLU A 5 -8.98 -9.66 -2.07
N LYS A 6 -9.97 -9.57 -2.96
CA LYS A 6 -9.73 -9.68 -4.40
C LYS A 6 -8.85 -8.53 -4.92
N VAL A 7 -9.11 -7.32 -4.45
CA VAL A 7 -8.32 -6.15 -4.85
C VAL A 7 -6.87 -6.31 -4.39
N PHE A 8 -6.67 -6.70 -3.14
CA PHE A 8 -5.32 -6.90 -2.59
C PHE A 8 -4.57 -7.98 -3.38
N ASN A 9 -5.22 -9.12 -3.62
CA ASN A 9 -4.59 -10.21 -4.37
C ASN A 9 -4.30 -9.84 -5.82
N LEU A 10 -5.12 -8.98 -6.42
CA LEU A 10 -4.87 -8.48 -7.76
C LEU A 10 -3.59 -7.64 -7.80
N PHE A 11 -3.36 -6.79 -6.80
CA PHE A 11 -2.11 -6.03 -6.70
C PHE A 11 -0.92 -6.96 -6.58
N LEU A 12 -0.99 -7.96 -5.69
CA LEU A 12 0.10 -8.93 -5.53
C LEU A 12 0.39 -9.67 -6.85
N ALA A 13 -0.67 -10.07 -7.57
CA ALA A 13 -0.52 -10.79 -8.84
C ALA A 13 0.18 -9.94 -9.90
N HIS A 14 0.09 -8.62 -9.81
CA HIS A 14 0.76 -7.70 -10.73
C HIS A 14 2.09 -7.16 -10.18
N GLY A 15 2.61 -7.77 -9.13
CA GLY A 15 3.91 -7.40 -8.58
C GLY A 15 3.90 -6.22 -7.64
N VAL A 16 2.72 -5.75 -7.22
CA VAL A 16 2.58 -4.65 -6.26
C VAL A 16 2.41 -5.25 -4.88
N ASP A 17 3.48 -5.28 -4.09
CA ASP A 17 3.46 -5.87 -2.76
C ASP A 17 3.93 -4.91 -1.66
N PHE A 18 4.13 -3.63 -2.00
CA PHE A 18 4.51 -2.59 -1.04
C PHE A 18 3.43 -1.51 -1.04
N PHE A 19 3.01 -1.10 0.15
CA PHE A 19 1.89 -0.20 0.34
C PHE A 19 2.28 0.91 1.31
N THR A 20 1.92 2.14 0.99
CA THR A 20 2.08 3.27 1.90
C THR A 20 0.96 4.27 1.68
N GLY A 21 0.65 5.06 2.69
CA GLY A 21 -0.38 6.07 2.56
C GLY A 21 -0.76 6.67 3.88
N VAL A 22 -1.75 7.54 3.84
CA VAL A 22 -2.32 8.17 5.02
C VAL A 22 -3.70 7.54 5.25
N PRO A 23 -3.92 6.87 6.38
CA PRO A 23 -5.22 6.25 6.66
C PRO A 23 -6.33 7.29 6.68
N ASP A 24 -7.47 6.91 6.12
CA ASP A 24 -8.62 7.77 6.00
C ASP A 24 -9.88 6.91 6.17
N SER A 25 -10.94 7.51 6.67
CA SER A 25 -12.15 6.76 7.00
C SER A 25 -12.82 6.11 5.80
N LEU A 26 -12.65 6.69 4.61
CA LEU A 26 -13.22 6.13 3.37
C LEU A 26 -12.46 4.89 2.91
N LEU A 27 -11.18 4.78 3.29
CA LEU A 27 -10.30 3.66 2.91
C LEU A 27 -10.06 2.69 4.06
N LYS A 28 -10.86 2.79 5.11
CA LYS A 28 -10.68 2.03 6.35
C LYS A 28 -10.55 0.53 6.11
N ASN A 29 -11.42 -0.04 5.29
CA ASN A 29 -11.45 -1.49 5.08
C ASN A 29 -10.21 -1.98 4.34
N ILE A 30 -9.80 -1.27 3.29
CA ILE A 30 -8.60 -1.66 2.53
C ILE A 30 -7.33 -1.47 3.38
N CYS A 31 -7.26 -0.39 4.16
CA CYS A 31 -6.12 -0.13 5.04
C CYS A 31 -5.97 -1.23 6.09
N ALA A 32 -7.09 -1.63 6.71
CA ALA A 32 -7.08 -2.70 7.70
C ALA A 32 -6.64 -4.03 7.08
N TYR A 33 -7.12 -4.35 5.90
CA TYR A 33 -6.74 -5.58 5.21
C TYR A 33 -5.25 -5.60 4.87
N ILE A 34 -4.73 -4.48 4.35
CA ILE A 34 -3.31 -4.37 4.04
C ILE A 34 -2.47 -4.54 5.31
N THR A 35 -2.87 -3.90 6.41
CA THR A 35 -2.17 -4.00 7.69
C THR A 35 -2.04 -5.46 8.13
N ASP A 36 -3.11 -6.24 7.98
CA ASP A 36 -3.14 -7.63 8.44
C ASP A 36 -2.44 -8.60 7.48
N HIS A 37 -2.35 -8.28 6.19
CA HIS A 37 -1.94 -9.25 5.17
C HIS A 37 -0.66 -8.89 4.43
N ALA A 38 -0.20 -7.65 4.46
CA ALA A 38 1.06 -7.29 3.81
C ALA A 38 2.23 -7.94 4.55
N SER A 39 3.26 -8.33 3.80
CA SER A 39 4.47 -8.88 4.39
C SER A 39 5.17 -7.86 5.29
N ALA A 40 5.93 -8.33 6.26
CA ALA A 40 6.66 -7.46 7.18
C ALA A 40 7.53 -6.46 6.42
N GLY A 41 7.43 -5.19 6.78
CA GLY A 41 8.18 -4.12 6.14
C GLY A 41 7.59 -3.66 4.80
N LYS A 42 6.46 -4.20 4.38
CA LYS A 42 5.85 -3.88 3.09
C LYS A 42 4.65 -2.95 3.19
N HIS A 43 4.31 -2.51 4.39
CA HIS A 43 3.25 -1.53 4.60
C HIS A 43 3.73 -0.47 5.58
N ILE A 44 3.82 0.77 5.12
CA ILE A 44 4.25 1.91 5.94
C ILE A 44 3.15 2.95 5.94
N ILE A 45 2.70 3.29 7.14
CA ILE A 45 1.72 4.36 7.32
C ILE A 45 2.49 5.68 7.38
N ALA A 46 2.14 6.61 6.49
CA ALA A 46 2.81 7.89 6.39
C ALA A 46 2.09 8.97 7.22
N ALA A 47 2.85 9.97 7.66
CA ALA A 47 2.31 11.08 8.44
C ALA A 47 1.47 12.04 7.59
N ASN A 48 1.79 12.16 6.32
CA ASN A 48 1.07 13.00 5.37
C ASN A 48 1.29 12.49 3.94
N GLU A 49 0.53 13.03 3.00
CA GLU A 49 0.56 12.58 1.61
C GLU A 49 1.91 12.80 0.94
N GLY A 50 2.57 13.91 1.22
CA GLY A 50 3.91 14.18 0.68
C GLY A 50 4.92 13.14 1.12
N THR A 51 4.87 12.75 2.40
CA THR A 51 5.73 11.69 2.94
C THR A 51 5.42 10.35 2.27
N ALA A 52 4.14 10.04 2.04
CA ALA A 52 3.75 8.80 1.37
C ALA A 52 4.33 8.74 -0.05
N VAL A 53 4.25 9.82 -0.80
CA VAL A 53 4.81 9.90 -2.15
C VAL A 53 6.34 9.73 -2.11
N GLY A 54 6.99 10.34 -1.13
CA GLY A 54 8.44 10.21 -0.95
C GLY A 54 8.86 8.76 -0.66
N ILE A 55 8.13 8.08 0.23
CA ILE A 55 8.38 6.67 0.56
C ILE A 55 8.20 5.81 -0.70
N ALA A 56 7.13 6.04 -1.45
CA ALA A 56 6.85 5.28 -2.67
C ALA A 56 7.94 5.49 -3.72
N ALA A 57 8.37 6.73 -3.93
CA ALA A 57 9.45 7.03 -4.87
C ALA A 57 10.74 6.33 -4.48
N GLY A 58 11.08 6.36 -3.17
CA GLY A 58 12.27 5.68 -2.67
C GLY A 58 12.20 4.18 -2.87
N TYR A 59 11.05 3.58 -2.62
CA TYR A 59 10.85 2.16 -2.83
C TYR A 59 11.05 1.78 -4.31
N TYR A 60 10.45 2.55 -5.21
CA TYR A 60 10.59 2.30 -6.64
C TYR A 60 12.05 2.43 -7.10
N MET A 61 12.73 3.48 -6.66
CA MET A 61 14.13 3.71 -7.03
C MET A 61 15.05 2.62 -6.52
N ALA A 62 14.78 2.08 -5.33
CA ALA A 62 15.61 1.04 -4.72
C ALA A 62 15.31 -0.36 -5.28
N SER A 63 14.05 -0.65 -5.58
CA SER A 63 13.62 -2.01 -5.94
C SER A 63 13.28 -2.20 -7.40
N GLY A 64 12.94 -1.13 -8.13
CA GLY A 64 12.43 -1.21 -9.48
C GLY A 64 10.97 -1.67 -9.56
N LYS A 65 10.31 -1.86 -8.41
CA LYS A 65 8.92 -2.31 -8.35
C LYS A 65 8.00 -1.16 -8.03
N LEU A 66 6.79 -1.21 -8.57
CA LEU A 66 5.78 -0.17 -8.34
C LEU A 66 5.10 -0.40 -6.98
N PRO A 67 5.09 0.61 -6.09
CA PRO A 67 4.31 0.54 -4.86
C PRO A 67 2.90 1.05 -5.09
N LEU A 68 2.02 0.78 -4.12
CA LEU A 68 0.69 1.38 -4.07
C LEU A 68 0.68 2.49 -3.04
N VAL A 69 0.27 3.68 -3.44
CA VAL A 69 0.03 4.82 -2.53
C VAL A 69 -1.48 5.00 -2.40
N TYR A 70 -1.97 4.99 -1.17
CA TYR A 70 -3.39 5.19 -0.90
C TYR A 70 -3.67 6.45 -0.10
#